data_167cdfb8fb95e1793c8b74bd9200b862
#
_entry.id   167cdfb8fb95e1793c8b74bd9200b862
#
_cell.length_a   1.000
_cell.length_b   1.000
_cell.length_c   1.000
_cell.angle_alpha   90.00
_cell.angle_beta   90.00
_cell.angle_gamma   90.00
#
_symmetry.space_group_name_H-M   'P 1'
#
loop_
_entity.id
_entity.type
_entity.pdbx_description
1 polymer ?
#
loop_
_entity_poly.entity_id
_entity_poly.type
_entity_poly.pdbx_seq_one_letter_code
_entity_poly.pdbx_strand_id
1 'polypeptide(L)'
;MSIRKRLLAVVLTLTLLIACAPAVLAAEVQNTAAPAFTDVDASAYYSEGVTYMVENGYMNGVSATLFAPDGTITRGMVVTILYRMAGTPAAGFQGTFADVTEDAYYGLAVEWAAANGLATGYDNGKFGPDDAVTRQQLAAFLWRYAKFTGADVSVGEDTNILSYTDALSVAEYAVEPMQWACGAGILQGSDGSLLPDASATRGQFATMIFRFTAPKVKEITVASTTRDGVIPVYVTLPYGYDPAETYPMVILCHGHGGNHNEWGGFDKITNGLARKGIIAVTLDYPGCGISAESFQLNTMTNMKADTLDTLNYVLKNYSADKDNVGIFGYSMGGRITLELLAEERFDFAAVELVAPAEDTEDLKDLFGGKDNWPVLKAEAEEKGYAEWTTIYGQHQELSKAWFADLEKYADGLAEAAAAKYTGPSLVIYATNDEAVHPAVSAAVAETMGSQVLNTYADGHSYSFYGSDPHTISTVNGGSISFFTEQLLGK
;
A
#
# COMPACT_ATOMS: atom_id res chain seq x y z
N MET A 1 -55.14 -35.99 28.36
CA MET A 1 -53.67 -35.59 28.38
C MET A 1 -53.56 -34.29 29.17
N SER A 2 -52.90 -34.33 30.34
CA SER A 2 -52.89 -33.21 31.29
C SER A 2 -52.02 -32.02 30.79
N ILE A 3 -52.42 -30.83 31.20
CA ILE A 3 -51.76 -29.56 30.88
C ILE A 3 -50.22 -29.57 31.13
N ARG A 4 -49.75 -30.42 32.07
CA ARG A 4 -48.32 -30.61 32.34
C ARG A 4 -47.53 -31.27 31.18
N LYS A 5 -48.15 -32.05 30.30
CA LYS A 5 -47.48 -32.66 29.14
C LYS A 5 -47.39 -31.69 27.95
N ARG A 6 -48.25 -30.67 27.91
CA ARG A 6 -48.17 -29.62 26.88
C ARG A 6 -47.12 -28.54 27.21
N LEU A 7 -46.90 -28.23 28.51
CA LEU A 7 -45.83 -27.33 28.92
C LEU A 7 -44.41 -27.93 28.72
N LEU A 8 -44.28 -29.25 28.91
CA LEU A 8 -42.98 -29.92 28.71
C LEU A 8 -42.57 -29.98 27.22
N ALA A 9 -43.55 -30.07 26.31
CA ALA A 9 -43.30 -30.06 24.87
C ALA A 9 -42.95 -28.66 24.32
N VAL A 10 -43.46 -27.60 24.93
CA VAL A 10 -43.16 -26.22 24.53
C VAL A 10 -41.79 -25.79 25.06
N VAL A 11 -41.37 -26.26 26.24
CA VAL A 11 -40.05 -25.97 26.79
C VAL A 11 -38.92 -26.73 26.05
N LEU A 12 -39.19 -27.96 25.57
CA LEU A 12 -38.23 -28.73 24.79
C LEU A 12 -38.09 -28.23 23.32
N THR A 13 -39.11 -27.59 22.76
CA THR A 13 -39.03 -26.98 21.43
C THR A 13 -38.40 -25.60 21.45
N LEU A 14 -38.46 -24.85 22.57
CA LEU A 14 -37.77 -23.56 22.70
C LEU A 14 -36.27 -23.72 23.00
N THR A 15 -35.85 -24.86 23.61
CA THR A 15 -34.41 -25.11 23.87
C THR A 15 -33.67 -25.71 22.66
N LEU A 16 -34.35 -26.11 21.60
CA LEU A 16 -33.71 -26.60 20.36
C LEU A 16 -33.60 -25.52 19.26
N LEU A 17 -34.20 -24.34 19.46
CA LEU A 17 -34.13 -23.21 18.51
C LEU A 17 -33.07 -22.16 18.86
N ILE A 18 -32.32 -22.34 19.97
CA ILE A 18 -31.23 -21.46 20.39
C ILE A 18 -29.83 -22.02 19.96
N ALA A 19 -29.79 -23.18 19.29
CA ALA A 19 -28.54 -23.85 18.91
C ALA A 19 -28.19 -23.78 17.41
N CYS A 20 -28.79 -22.84 16.66
CA CYS A 20 -28.35 -22.52 15.28
C CYS A 20 -28.29 -21.02 15.08
N ALA A 21 -27.56 -20.34 15.92
CA ALA A 21 -26.86 -19.16 15.47
C ALA A 21 -25.71 -19.66 14.57
N PRO A 22 -25.54 -19.17 13.33
CA PRO A 22 -24.31 -19.44 12.63
C PRO A 22 -23.19 -18.87 13.50
N ALA A 23 -22.30 -19.75 13.96
CA ALA A 23 -21.00 -19.31 14.42
C ALA A 23 -20.40 -18.61 13.20
N VAL A 24 -20.40 -17.28 13.21
CA VAL A 24 -19.48 -16.50 12.39
C VAL A 24 -18.10 -16.96 12.88
N LEU A 25 -17.52 -17.95 12.18
CA LEU A 25 -16.10 -18.20 12.29
C LEU A 25 -15.49 -16.86 11.86
N ALA A 26 -15.00 -16.10 12.84
CA ALA A 26 -13.91 -15.19 12.58
C ALA A 26 -12.82 -16.09 12.01
N ALA A 27 -12.70 -16.11 10.68
CA ALA A 27 -11.52 -16.63 10.03
C ALA A 27 -10.42 -15.70 10.51
N GLU A 28 -9.63 -16.15 11.50
CA GLU A 28 -8.33 -15.55 11.71
C GLU A 28 -7.65 -15.62 10.35
N VAL A 29 -7.52 -14.45 9.72
CA VAL A 29 -6.62 -14.29 8.59
C VAL A 29 -5.27 -14.72 9.15
N GLN A 30 -4.88 -15.96 8.86
CA GLN A 30 -3.51 -16.39 9.14
C GLN A 30 -2.66 -15.54 8.23
N ASN A 31 -2.24 -14.40 8.80
CA ASN A 31 -1.12 -13.64 8.27
C ASN A 31 0.03 -14.66 8.20
N THR A 32 0.33 -15.15 7.01
CA THR A 32 1.54 -15.92 6.73
C THR A 32 2.68 -14.91 6.76
N ALA A 33 2.92 -14.36 7.97
CA ALA A 33 4.06 -13.50 8.21
C ALA A 33 5.30 -14.23 7.71
N ALA A 34 6.14 -13.53 6.95
CA ALA A 34 7.46 -13.99 6.61
C ALA A 34 8.11 -14.57 7.87
N PRO A 35 8.88 -15.67 7.79
CA PRO A 35 9.45 -16.32 8.96
C PRO A 35 10.13 -15.27 9.84
N ALA A 36 9.66 -15.14 11.07
CA ALA A 36 10.20 -14.17 12.02
C ALA A 36 11.62 -14.61 12.37
N PHE A 37 12.61 -14.01 11.73
CA PHE A 37 14.02 -14.24 12.04
C PHE A 37 14.35 -13.58 13.38
N THR A 38 14.92 -14.35 14.28
CA THR A 38 15.25 -13.88 15.64
C THR A 38 16.41 -12.87 15.69
N ASP A 39 17.16 -12.76 14.60
CA ASP A 39 18.28 -11.85 14.40
C ASP A 39 17.95 -10.63 13.52
N VAL A 40 16.66 -10.41 13.21
CA VAL A 40 16.17 -9.23 12.49
C VAL A 40 15.33 -8.39 13.46
N ASP A 41 15.90 -7.28 13.92
CA ASP A 41 15.17 -6.31 14.74
C ASP A 41 14.19 -5.53 13.83
N ALA A 42 12.91 -5.47 14.23
CA ALA A 42 11.87 -4.78 13.48
C ALA A 42 12.16 -3.28 13.29
N SER A 43 12.93 -2.66 14.19
CA SER A 43 13.34 -1.25 14.10
C SER A 43 14.62 -1.04 13.28
N ALA A 44 15.30 -2.10 12.85
CA ALA A 44 16.53 -1.98 12.07
C ALA A 44 16.26 -1.46 10.65
N TYR A 45 17.17 -0.62 10.12
CA TYR A 45 17.06 -0.01 8.79
C TYR A 45 16.89 -1.03 7.65
N TYR A 46 17.29 -2.28 7.86
CA TYR A 46 17.19 -3.36 6.85
C TYR A 46 15.92 -4.21 6.99
N SER A 47 15.12 -4.01 8.01
CA SER A 47 13.99 -4.88 8.36
C SER A 47 12.97 -4.99 7.23
N GLU A 48 12.52 -3.87 6.66
CA GLU A 48 11.59 -3.86 5.52
C GLU A 48 12.21 -4.51 4.28
N GLY A 49 13.51 -4.26 4.03
CA GLY A 49 14.24 -4.88 2.93
C GLY A 49 14.34 -6.39 3.09
N VAL A 50 14.63 -6.88 4.29
CA VAL A 50 14.69 -8.33 4.58
C VAL A 50 13.33 -8.98 4.36
N THR A 51 12.27 -8.39 4.91
CA THR A 51 10.89 -8.87 4.73
C THR A 51 10.53 -8.95 3.24
N TYR A 52 10.76 -7.88 2.49
CA TYR A 52 10.51 -7.83 1.05
C TYR A 52 11.26 -8.94 0.28
N MET A 53 12.55 -9.12 0.57
CA MET A 53 13.39 -10.12 -0.12
C MET A 53 12.93 -11.55 0.15
N VAL A 54 12.45 -11.83 1.36
CA VAL A 54 12.00 -13.17 1.78
C VAL A 54 10.61 -13.48 1.24
N GLU A 55 9.66 -12.54 1.35
CA GLU A 55 8.31 -12.71 0.83
C GLU A 55 8.26 -12.93 -0.68
N ASN A 56 9.17 -12.28 -1.41
CA ASN A 56 9.28 -12.47 -2.86
C ASN A 56 10.16 -13.66 -3.26
N GLY A 57 10.68 -14.43 -2.31
CA GLY A 57 11.53 -15.59 -2.59
C GLY A 57 12.91 -15.24 -3.17
N TYR A 58 13.33 -13.98 -3.12
CA TYR A 58 14.62 -13.54 -3.65
C TYR A 58 15.78 -13.95 -2.73
N MET A 59 15.58 -13.86 -1.41
CA MET A 59 16.52 -14.32 -0.39
C MET A 59 15.84 -15.28 0.59
N ASN A 60 16.64 -16.21 1.13
CA ASN A 60 16.26 -17.06 2.25
C ASN A 60 17.09 -16.73 3.47
N GLY A 61 16.61 -17.14 4.65
CA GLY A 61 17.47 -17.20 5.85
C GLY A 61 18.65 -18.15 5.66
N VAL A 62 19.67 -18.00 6.49
CA VAL A 62 20.77 -18.96 6.59
C VAL A 62 20.33 -20.21 7.38
N SER A 63 19.23 -20.08 8.12
CA SER A 63 18.49 -21.17 8.77
C SER A 63 17.00 -20.83 8.83
N ALA A 64 16.19 -21.70 9.39
CA ALA A 64 14.77 -21.45 9.58
C ALA A 64 14.47 -20.23 10.49
N THR A 65 15.40 -19.84 11.35
CA THR A 65 15.21 -18.78 12.36
C THR A 65 16.23 -17.64 12.28
N LEU A 66 17.20 -17.71 11.38
CA LEU A 66 18.29 -16.72 11.25
C LEU A 66 18.41 -16.25 9.81
N PHE A 67 18.40 -14.93 9.61
CA PHE A 67 18.67 -14.29 8.32
C PHE A 67 20.16 -13.94 8.14
N ALA A 68 20.88 -13.67 9.20
CA ALA A 68 22.25 -13.14 9.25
C ALA A 68 22.40 -11.79 8.51
N PRO A 69 21.70 -10.71 8.93
CA PRO A 69 21.73 -9.42 8.23
C PRO A 69 23.13 -8.79 8.16
N ASP A 70 23.97 -9.02 9.18
CA ASP A 70 25.36 -8.54 9.23
C ASP A 70 26.35 -9.48 8.52
N GLY A 71 25.89 -10.64 8.09
CA GLY A 71 26.68 -11.58 7.30
C GLY A 71 27.07 -10.99 5.94
N THR A 72 28.29 -11.25 5.51
CA THR A 72 28.79 -10.79 4.20
C THR A 72 28.00 -11.41 3.06
N ILE A 73 27.68 -10.61 2.03
CA ILE A 73 27.11 -11.14 0.79
C ILE A 73 28.19 -11.49 -0.21
N THR A 74 28.07 -12.64 -0.88
CA THR A 74 29.03 -13.11 -1.87
C THR A 74 28.56 -12.83 -3.30
N ARG A 75 29.49 -12.91 -4.25
CA ARG A 75 29.21 -12.71 -5.68
C ARG A 75 28.21 -13.74 -6.21
N GLY A 76 28.33 -15.00 -5.80
CA GLY A 76 27.36 -16.05 -6.15
C GLY A 76 25.96 -15.78 -5.60
N MET A 77 25.86 -15.25 -4.36
CA MET A 77 24.57 -14.84 -3.79
C MET A 77 23.96 -13.69 -4.59
N VAL A 78 24.72 -12.64 -4.91
CA VAL A 78 24.22 -11.47 -5.67
C VAL A 78 23.62 -11.90 -7.01
N VAL A 79 24.36 -12.66 -7.84
CA VAL A 79 23.85 -13.08 -9.15
C VAL A 79 22.65 -14.02 -9.04
N THR A 80 22.60 -14.88 -8.00
CA THR A 80 21.45 -15.75 -7.74
C THR A 80 20.19 -14.94 -7.42
N ILE A 81 20.34 -13.89 -6.65
CA ILE A 81 19.23 -12.99 -6.31
C ILE A 81 18.74 -12.25 -7.56
N LEU A 82 19.63 -11.67 -8.34
CA LEU A 82 19.27 -10.98 -9.59
C LEU A 82 18.60 -11.94 -10.60
N TYR A 83 19.07 -13.19 -10.68
CA TYR A 83 18.47 -14.23 -11.51
C TYR A 83 17.04 -14.57 -11.08
N ARG A 84 16.79 -14.68 -9.76
CA ARG A 84 15.44 -14.88 -9.20
C ARG A 84 14.54 -13.68 -9.48
N MET A 85 15.06 -12.45 -9.32
CA MET A 85 14.32 -11.23 -9.63
C MET A 85 13.92 -11.13 -11.11
N ALA A 86 14.74 -11.72 -12.00
CA ALA A 86 14.42 -11.83 -13.44
C ALA A 86 13.44 -12.98 -13.76
N GLY A 87 12.87 -13.66 -12.76
CA GLY A 87 11.94 -14.76 -12.95
C GLY A 87 12.60 -16.09 -13.30
N THR A 88 13.88 -16.28 -12.97
CA THR A 88 14.64 -17.50 -13.25
C THR A 88 14.56 -17.95 -14.74
N PRO A 89 14.93 -17.08 -15.70
CA PRO A 89 14.82 -17.39 -17.11
C PRO A 89 15.64 -18.63 -17.47
N ALA A 90 15.21 -19.36 -18.49
CA ALA A 90 15.92 -20.56 -18.92
C ALA A 90 17.39 -20.23 -19.28
N ALA A 91 18.33 -20.90 -18.65
CA ALA A 91 19.76 -20.76 -18.88
C ALA A 91 20.39 -22.15 -19.03
N GLY A 92 21.28 -22.30 -19.99
CA GLY A 92 22.08 -23.51 -20.16
C GLY A 92 23.45 -23.32 -19.53
N PHE A 93 23.95 -24.35 -18.86
CA PHE A 93 25.33 -24.35 -18.34
C PHE A 93 26.33 -24.47 -19.45
N GLN A 94 27.29 -23.55 -19.58
CA GLN A 94 28.33 -23.51 -20.62
C GLN A 94 29.73 -23.75 -20.05
N GLY A 95 29.89 -23.65 -18.72
CA GLY A 95 31.20 -23.72 -18.07
C GLY A 95 32.07 -22.50 -18.36
N THR A 96 31.45 -21.33 -18.41
CA THR A 96 32.10 -20.04 -18.72
C THR A 96 33.26 -19.73 -17.78
N PHE A 97 33.15 -20.15 -16.50
CA PHE A 97 34.18 -19.91 -15.48
C PHE A 97 34.67 -21.23 -14.87
N ALA A 98 35.99 -21.32 -14.67
CA ALA A 98 36.63 -22.55 -14.21
C ALA A 98 36.30 -22.99 -12.78
N ASP A 99 35.81 -22.05 -11.96
CA ASP A 99 35.45 -22.27 -10.56
C ASP A 99 33.92 -22.32 -10.32
N VAL A 100 33.13 -22.47 -11.38
CA VAL A 100 31.68 -22.60 -11.34
C VAL A 100 31.27 -23.96 -11.88
N THR A 101 30.43 -24.68 -11.13
CA THR A 101 29.89 -25.99 -11.57
C THR A 101 28.37 -25.89 -11.74
N GLU A 102 27.83 -26.77 -12.60
CA GLU A 102 26.39 -26.77 -12.93
C GLU A 102 25.50 -27.06 -11.72
N ASP A 103 25.96 -27.95 -10.83
CA ASP A 103 25.27 -28.38 -9.62
C ASP A 103 25.33 -27.37 -8.46
N ALA A 104 26.15 -26.32 -8.57
CA ALA A 104 26.20 -25.26 -7.58
C ALA A 104 24.89 -24.44 -7.63
N TYR A 105 24.36 -23.99 -6.45
CA TYR A 105 23.11 -23.23 -6.38
C TYR A 105 23.14 -21.93 -7.20
N TYR A 106 24.32 -21.42 -7.48
CA TYR A 106 24.58 -20.24 -8.31
C TYR A 106 24.94 -20.57 -9.76
N GLY A 107 25.12 -21.85 -10.12
CA GLY A 107 25.69 -22.25 -11.41
C GLY A 107 24.98 -21.64 -12.61
N LEU A 108 23.67 -21.89 -12.74
CA LEU A 108 22.85 -21.32 -13.82
C LEU A 108 22.71 -19.78 -13.71
N ALA A 109 22.67 -19.24 -12.50
CA ALA A 109 22.60 -17.79 -12.30
C ALA A 109 23.88 -17.08 -12.78
N VAL A 110 25.05 -17.67 -12.56
CA VAL A 110 26.32 -17.14 -13.05
C VAL A 110 26.39 -17.16 -14.57
N GLU A 111 25.99 -18.28 -15.21
CA GLU A 111 25.94 -18.38 -16.68
C GLU A 111 24.98 -17.34 -17.27
N TRP A 112 23.78 -17.22 -16.71
CA TRP A 112 22.82 -16.20 -17.11
C TRP A 112 23.35 -14.78 -16.96
N ALA A 113 23.97 -14.48 -15.83
CA ALA A 113 24.51 -13.15 -15.55
C ALA A 113 25.67 -12.80 -16.50
N ALA A 114 26.53 -13.77 -16.83
CA ALA A 114 27.61 -13.61 -17.79
C ALA A 114 27.08 -13.38 -19.22
N ALA A 115 26.11 -14.21 -19.66
CA ALA A 115 25.49 -14.10 -20.97
C ALA A 115 24.78 -12.77 -21.22
N ASN A 116 24.25 -12.13 -20.17
CA ASN A 116 23.55 -10.85 -20.22
C ASN A 116 24.41 -9.63 -19.81
N GLY A 117 25.72 -9.82 -19.62
CA GLY A 117 26.64 -8.74 -19.28
C GLY A 117 26.46 -8.15 -17.88
N LEU A 118 25.73 -8.84 -16.99
CA LEU A 118 25.51 -8.40 -15.60
C LEU A 118 26.73 -8.65 -14.72
N ALA A 119 27.47 -9.71 -15.03
CA ALA A 119 28.65 -10.11 -14.32
C ALA A 119 29.79 -10.45 -15.26
N THR A 120 30.99 -10.06 -14.89
CA THR A 120 32.23 -10.48 -15.52
C THR A 120 33.05 -11.26 -14.50
N GLY A 121 33.83 -12.25 -14.95
CA GLY A 121 34.82 -12.88 -14.11
C GLY A 121 36.06 -12.02 -13.90
N TYR A 122 37.04 -12.59 -13.26
CA TYR A 122 38.37 -12.01 -13.12
C TYR A 122 39.27 -12.37 -14.33
N ASP A 123 40.36 -11.64 -14.48
CA ASP A 123 41.33 -11.88 -15.58
C ASP A 123 41.95 -13.28 -15.59
N ASN A 124 41.84 -14.02 -14.49
CA ASN A 124 42.31 -15.39 -14.34
C ASN A 124 41.31 -16.46 -14.81
N GLY A 125 40.19 -16.10 -15.43
CA GLY A 125 39.13 -16.98 -15.91
C GLY A 125 38.23 -17.56 -14.81
N LYS A 126 38.25 -16.99 -13.61
CA LYS A 126 37.40 -17.37 -12.49
C LYS A 126 36.29 -16.34 -12.27
N PHE A 127 35.17 -16.79 -11.71
CA PHE A 127 34.08 -15.92 -11.27
C PHE A 127 34.26 -15.45 -9.83
N GLY A 128 34.78 -16.29 -8.95
CA GLY A 128 34.90 -16.03 -7.51
C GLY A 128 33.55 -16.04 -6.78
N PRO A 129 32.74 -17.13 -6.85
CA PRO A 129 31.38 -17.14 -6.32
C PRO A 129 31.30 -16.92 -4.81
N ASP A 130 32.33 -17.30 -4.07
CA ASP A 130 32.43 -17.16 -2.60
C ASP A 130 33.12 -15.87 -2.16
N ASP A 131 33.62 -15.06 -3.09
CA ASP A 131 34.26 -13.80 -2.77
C ASP A 131 33.22 -12.78 -2.28
N ALA A 132 33.59 -12.06 -1.20
CA ALA A 132 32.78 -10.96 -0.67
C ALA A 132 32.62 -9.84 -1.71
N VAL A 133 31.45 -9.26 -1.80
CA VAL A 133 31.17 -8.12 -2.69
C VAL A 133 31.35 -6.83 -1.91
N THR A 134 32.14 -5.89 -2.48
CA THR A 134 32.26 -4.55 -1.92
C THR A 134 31.05 -3.67 -2.28
N ARG A 135 30.85 -2.58 -1.54
CA ARG A 135 29.72 -1.65 -1.77
C ARG A 135 29.72 -1.06 -3.19
N GLN A 136 30.90 -0.68 -3.71
CA GLN A 136 31.01 -0.20 -5.11
C GLN A 136 30.75 -1.30 -6.13
N GLN A 137 31.16 -2.54 -5.88
CA GLN A 137 30.86 -3.66 -6.75
C GLN A 137 29.35 -3.96 -6.76
N LEU A 138 28.71 -3.84 -5.60
CA LEU A 138 27.27 -4.04 -5.46
C LEU A 138 26.49 -2.99 -6.28
N ALA A 139 26.89 -1.72 -6.19
CA ALA A 139 26.32 -0.65 -7.04
C ALA A 139 26.48 -0.98 -8.54
N ALA A 140 27.64 -1.50 -8.95
CA ALA A 140 27.90 -1.89 -10.34
C ALA A 140 27.01 -3.08 -10.81
N PHE A 141 26.78 -4.07 -9.95
CA PHE A 141 25.84 -5.16 -10.26
C PHE A 141 24.41 -4.63 -10.46
N LEU A 142 23.92 -3.78 -9.55
CA LEU A 142 22.58 -3.23 -9.65
C LEU A 142 22.41 -2.29 -10.85
N TRP A 143 23.41 -1.48 -11.15
CA TRP A 143 23.38 -0.59 -12.32
C TRP A 143 23.31 -1.36 -13.64
N ARG A 144 24.06 -2.47 -13.77
CA ARG A 144 23.98 -3.34 -14.93
C ARG A 144 22.64 -4.05 -15.01
N TYR A 145 22.11 -4.50 -13.87
CA TYR A 145 20.79 -5.11 -13.81
C TYR A 145 19.70 -4.11 -14.18
N ALA A 146 19.78 -2.86 -13.71
CA ALA A 146 18.88 -1.78 -14.10
C ALA A 146 18.87 -1.58 -15.62
N LYS A 147 20.04 -1.50 -16.25
CA LYS A 147 20.15 -1.43 -17.73
C LYS A 147 19.52 -2.63 -18.42
N PHE A 148 19.76 -3.84 -17.90
CA PHE A 148 19.22 -5.07 -18.46
C PHE A 148 17.68 -5.08 -18.42
N THR A 149 17.06 -4.57 -17.34
CA THR A 149 15.60 -4.46 -17.21
C THR A 149 15.00 -3.25 -17.90
N GLY A 150 15.80 -2.42 -18.57
CA GLY A 150 15.33 -1.19 -19.21
C GLY A 150 14.98 -0.06 -18.24
N ALA A 151 15.40 -0.15 -16.98
CA ALA A 151 15.20 0.92 -16.02
C ALA A 151 16.06 2.15 -16.38
N ASP A 152 15.54 3.33 -16.04
CA ASP A 152 16.27 4.58 -16.24
C ASP A 152 17.49 4.67 -15.32
N VAL A 153 18.67 4.66 -15.89
CA VAL A 153 19.94 4.78 -15.18
C VAL A 153 20.55 6.19 -15.30
N SER A 154 19.86 7.13 -15.96
CA SER A 154 20.26 8.54 -16.03
C SER A 154 19.89 9.29 -14.73
N VAL A 155 18.99 8.75 -13.93
CA VAL A 155 18.62 9.32 -12.63
C VAL A 155 19.86 9.41 -11.75
N GLY A 156 20.22 10.62 -11.33
CA GLY A 156 21.41 10.87 -10.53
C GLY A 156 22.72 10.96 -11.33
N GLU A 157 22.69 11.04 -12.66
CA GLU A 157 23.86 11.23 -13.51
C GLU A 157 24.69 12.46 -13.06
N ASP A 158 24.01 13.54 -12.69
CA ASP A 158 24.62 14.76 -12.17
C ASP A 158 24.85 14.74 -10.65
N THR A 159 24.65 13.59 -9.97
CA THR A 159 24.80 13.51 -8.53
C THR A 159 26.26 13.74 -8.13
N ASN A 160 26.48 14.75 -7.32
CA ASN A 160 27.81 15.07 -6.82
C ASN A 160 28.16 14.19 -5.59
N ILE A 161 28.85 13.07 -5.83
CA ILE A 161 29.34 12.19 -4.75
C ILE A 161 30.60 12.75 -4.06
N LEU A 162 31.19 13.85 -4.56
CA LEU A 162 32.37 14.48 -3.94
C LEU A 162 32.08 15.15 -2.59
N SER A 163 30.81 15.23 -2.21
CA SER A 163 30.40 15.61 -0.85
C SER A 163 30.78 14.56 0.20
N TYR A 164 31.04 13.32 -0.20
CA TYR A 164 31.50 12.26 0.70
C TYR A 164 33.02 12.30 0.86
N THR A 165 33.49 12.07 2.10
CA THR A 165 34.90 12.24 2.46
C THR A 165 35.85 11.28 1.74
N ASP A 166 35.35 10.14 1.28
CA ASP A 166 36.08 9.07 0.63
C ASP A 166 35.72 8.87 -0.86
N ALA A 167 35.06 9.84 -1.47
CA ALA A 167 34.61 9.76 -2.86
C ALA A 167 35.73 9.45 -3.87
N LEU A 168 36.95 9.96 -3.61
CA LEU A 168 38.14 9.70 -4.44
C LEU A 168 38.68 8.27 -4.35
N SER A 169 38.19 7.46 -3.40
CA SER A 169 38.51 6.04 -3.27
C SER A 169 37.64 5.15 -4.16
N VAL A 170 36.60 5.71 -4.78
CA VAL A 170 35.75 4.97 -5.73
C VAL A 170 36.56 4.62 -6.97
N ALA A 171 36.61 3.33 -7.32
CA ALA A 171 37.29 2.87 -8.52
C ALA A 171 36.64 3.40 -9.80
N GLU A 172 37.42 3.65 -10.84
CA GLU A 172 36.97 4.26 -12.09
C GLU A 172 35.72 3.56 -12.68
N TYR A 173 35.67 2.22 -12.70
CA TYR A 173 34.53 1.45 -13.21
C TYR A 173 33.24 1.63 -12.40
N ALA A 174 33.36 2.06 -11.16
CA ALA A 174 32.25 2.18 -10.23
C ALA A 174 31.74 3.63 -10.07
N VAL A 175 32.36 4.62 -10.71
CA VAL A 175 31.96 6.04 -10.55
C VAL A 175 30.53 6.25 -11.01
N GLU A 176 30.17 5.91 -12.25
CA GLU A 176 28.80 6.03 -12.77
C GLU A 176 27.79 5.19 -11.93
N PRO A 177 28.04 3.90 -11.64
CA PRO A 177 27.18 3.13 -10.77
C PRO A 177 26.94 3.74 -9.39
N MET A 178 27.98 4.30 -8.75
CA MET A 178 27.85 4.92 -7.44
C MET A 178 27.09 6.24 -7.50
N GLN A 179 27.34 7.08 -8.52
CA GLN A 179 26.57 8.31 -8.74
C GLN A 179 25.09 8.00 -8.95
N TRP A 180 24.78 7.04 -9.83
CA TRP A 180 23.43 6.58 -10.06
C TRP A 180 22.78 6.04 -8.78
N ALA A 181 23.43 5.14 -8.06
CA ALA A 181 22.88 4.54 -6.87
C ALA A 181 22.61 5.55 -5.75
N CYS A 182 23.48 6.57 -5.61
CA CYS A 182 23.27 7.68 -4.67
C CYS A 182 22.14 8.61 -5.12
N GLY A 183 22.13 9.02 -6.39
CA GLY A 183 21.11 9.93 -6.92
C GLY A 183 19.72 9.33 -6.95
N ALA A 184 19.62 8.04 -7.21
CA ALA A 184 18.37 7.28 -7.14
C ALA A 184 17.96 6.87 -5.69
N GLY A 185 18.72 7.28 -4.67
CA GLY A 185 18.44 6.96 -3.27
C GLY A 185 18.64 5.49 -2.88
N ILE A 186 19.21 4.67 -3.78
CA ILE A 186 19.44 3.23 -3.56
C ILE A 186 20.56 3.01 -2.55
N LEU A 187 21.66 3.74 -2.72
CA LEU A 187 22.81 3.69 -1.83
C LEU A 187 22.91 5.00 -1.05
N GLN A 188 23.08 4.88 0.25
CA GLN A 188 23.34 5.99 1.16
C GLN A 188 24.67 5.77 1.84
N GLY A 189 25.40 6.86 2.09
CA GLY A 189 26.61 6.84 2.88
C GLY A 189 26.32 6.60 4.37
N SER A 190 27.37 6.37 5.12
CA SER A 190 27.34 6.34 6.59
C SER A 190 28.39 7.32 7.12
N ASP A 191 27.99 8.18 8.05
CA ASP A 191 28.87 9.15 8.70
C ASP A 191 29.68 10.01 7.70
N GLY A 192 29.04 10.40 6.60
CA GLY A 192 29.65 11.22 5.54
C GLY A 192 30.63 10.48 4.62
N SER A 193 30.61 9.14 4.62
CA SER A 193 31.47 8.28 3.79
C SER A 193 30.67 7.28 2.98
N LEU A 194 31.09 6.96 1.75
CA LEU A 194 30.50 5.95 0.86
C LEU A 194 30.96 4.53 1.23
N LEU A 195 32.16 4.39 1.77
CA LEU A 195 32.81 3.13 2.11
C LEU A 195 32.91 2.17 0.89
N PRO A 196 33.46 2.61 -0.27
CA PRO A 196 33.37 1.87 -1.52
C PRO A 196 34.00 0.48 -1.47
N ASP A 197 35.11 0.31 -0.73
CA ASP A 197 35.84 -0.94 -0.59
C ASP A 197 35.38 -1.81 0.59
N ALA A 198 34.46 -1.32 1.42
CA ALA A 198 33.91 -2.13 2.52
C ALA A 198 33.04 -3.26 1.95
N SER A 199 33.19 -4.45 2.53
CA SER A 199 32.33 -5.59 2.21
C SER A 199 30.88 -5.27 2.54
N ALA A 200 29.98 -5.50 1.60
CA ALA A 200 28.57 -5.32 1.81
C ALA A 200 27.97 -6.48 2.61
N THR A 201 26.98 -6.17 3.44
CA THR A 201 26.25 -7.17 4.21
C THR A 201 24.95 -7.60 3.50
N ARG A 202 24.38 -8.73 3.93
CA ARG A 202 23.12 -9.24 3.46
C ARG A 202 21.98 -8.25 3.73
N GLY A 203 21.94 -7.61 4.91
CA GLY A 203 20.98 -6.57 5.27
C GLY A 203 21.12 -5.31 4.41
N GLN A 204 22.35 -4.86 4.12
CA GLN A 204 22.60 -3.75 3.22
C GLN A 204 22.11 -4.04 1.80
N PHE A 205 22.37 -5.25 1.29
CA PHE A 205 21.90 -5.63 -0.05
C PHE A 205 20.38 -5.70 -0.10
N ALA A 206 19.73 -6.30 0.89
CA ALA A 206 18.27 -6.34 1.00
C ALA A 206 17.67 -4.92 0.96
N THR A 207 18.26 -3.99 1.71
CA THR A 207 17.85 -2.57 1.70
C THR A 207 18.05 -1.90 0.34
N MET A 208 19.18 -2.17 -0.33
CA MET A 208 19.43 -1.60 -1.67
C MET A 208 18.45 -2.12 -2.70
N ILE A 209 18.12 -3.42 -2.69
CA ILE A 209 17.08 -3.98 -3.58
C ILE A 209 15.72 -3.39 -3.26
N PHE A 210 15.35 -3.29 -1.98
CA PHE A 210 14.08 -2.71 -1.56
C PHE A 210 13.91 -1.28 -2.07
N ARG A 211 14.95 -0.46 -2.02
CA ARG A 211 14.96 0.91 -2.55
C ARG A 211 14.97 0.92 -4.08
N PHE A 212 15.75 0.04 -4.71
CA PHE A 212 15.80 -0.09 -6.17
C PHE A 212 14.45 -0.47 -6.78
N THR A 213 13.71 -1.34 -6.11
CA THR A 213 12.37 -1.79 -6.52
C THR A 213 11.24 -0.91 -5.97
N ALA A 214 11.55 0.28 -5.47
CA ALA A 214 10.52 1.20 -5.00
C ALA A 214 9.53 1.55 -6.13
N PRO A 215 8.23 1.52 -5.86
CA PRO A 215 7.21 1.94 -6.80
C PRO A 215 7.42 3.38 -7.24
N LYS A 216 6.97 3.71 -8.46
CA LYS A 216 7.06 5.07 -9.01
C LYS A 216 5.72 5.77 -8.89
N VAL A 217 5.71 6.92 -8.23
CA VAL A 217 4.53 7.79 -8.18
C VAL A 217 4.55 8.75 -9.37
N LYS A 218 3.44 8.81 -10.10
CA LYS A 218 3.16 9.79 -11.15
C LYS A 218 2.13 10.78 -10.63
N GLU A 219 2.54 12.03 -10.51
CA GLU A 219 1.64 13.13 -10.20
C GLU A 219 1.03 13.65 -11.50
N ILE A 220 -0.29 13.68 -11.58
CA ILE A 220 -1.05 14.12 -12.74
C ILE A 220 -2.23 14.99 -12.30
N THR A 221 -2.88 15.65 -13.24
CA THR A 221 -4.15 16.33 -13.02
C THR A 221 -5.22 15.76 -13.94
N VAL A 222 -6.42 15.56 -13.40
CA VAL A 222 -7.59 15.07 -14.12
C VAL A 222 -8.65 16.17 -14.14
N ALA A 223 -9.25 16.42 -15.29
CA ALA A 223 -10.35 17.40 -15.39
C ALA A 223 -11.61 16.86 -14.70
N SER A 224 -12.26 17.69 -13.89
CA SER A 224 -13.55 17.34 -13.30
C SER A 224 -14.66 17.41 -14.34
N THR A 225 -15.61 16.45 -14.30
CA THR A 225 -16.81 16.47 -15.16
C THR A 225 -17.96 17.28 -14.56
N THR A 226 -17.89 17.64 -13.28
CA THR A 226 -18.96 18.37 -12.59
C THR A 226 -18.71 19.88 -12.51
N ARG A 227 -17.49 20.34 -12.79
CA ARG A 227 -17.08 21.73 -12.67
C ARG A 227 -15.88 22.07 -13.54
N ASP A 228 -15.64 23.37 -13.74
CA ASP A 228 -14.41 23.86 -14.38
C ASP A 228 -13.26 23.85 -13.36
N GLY A 229 -12.66 22.69 -13.19
CA GLY A 229 -11.60 22.44 -12.20
C GLY A 229 -10.76 21.21 -12.53
N VAL A 230 -9.70 21.03 -11.76
CA VAL A 230 -8.78 19.90 -11.91
C VAL A 230 -8.58 19.19 -10.59
N ILE A 231 -8.49 17.88 -10.65
CA ILE A 231 -8.28 16.96 -9.54
C ILE A 231 -6.79 16.59 -9.53
N PRO A 232 -6.04 16.90 -8.47
CA PRO A 232 -4.69 16.35 -8.29
C PRO A 232 -4.79 14.84 -8.04
N VAL A 233 -4.05 14.04 -8.81
CA VAL A 233 -4.09 12.58 -8.76
C VAL A 233 -2.68 12.02 -8.73
N TYR A 234 -2.48 10.98 -7.95
CA TYR A 234 -1.20 10.31 -7.74
C TYR A 234 -1.35 8.83 -8.10
N VAL A 235 -0.63 8.40 -9.13
CA VAL A 235 -0.66 7.01 -9.62
C VAL A 235 0.64 6.33 -9.22
N THR A 236 0.57 5.40 -8.28
CA THR A 236 1.69 4.59 -7.83
C THR A 236 1.77 3.33 -8.68
N LEU A 237 2.80 3.26 -9.52
CA LEU A 237 3.00 2.15 -10.47
C LEU A 237 3.88 1.05 -9.89
N PRO A 238 3.59 -0.22 -10.20
CA PRO A 238 4.46 -1.34 -9.85
C PRO A 238 5.90 -1.16 -10.37
N TYR A 239 6.86 -1.74 -9.65
CA TYR A 239 8.22 -1.85 -10.19
C TYR A 239 8.20 -2.68 -11.49
N GLY A 240 8.86 -2.18 -12.52
CA GLY A 240 8.88 -2.84 -13.83
C GLY A 240 7.54 -2.74 -14.59
N TYR A 241 6.67 -1.76 -14.23
CA TYR A 241 5.43 -1.52 -14.96
C TYR A 241 5.69 -1.45 -16.47
N ASP A 242 5.03 -2.34 -17.22
CA ASP A 242 5.06 -2.42 -18.67
C ASP A 242 3.66 -2.08 -19.22
N PRO A 243 3.52 -1.04 -20.04
CA PRO A 243 2.22 -0.71 -20.64
C PRO A 243 1.66 -1.79 -21.60
N ALA A 244 2.42 -2.82 -21.94
CA ALA A 244 1.94 -3.96 -22.70
C ALA A 244 1.25 -5.04 -21.83
N GLU A 245 1.47 -4.99 -20.52
CA GLU A 245 0.84 -5.89 -19.54
C GLU A 245 -0.40 -5.24 -18.95
N THR A 246 -1.23 -6.02 -18.23
CA THR A 246 -2.46 -5.52 -17.58
C THR A 246 -2.38 -5.74 -16.07
N TYR A 247 -2.76 -4.73 -15.29
CA TYR A 247 -2.60 -4.70 -13.84
C TYR A 247 -3.93 -4.45 -13.12
N PRO A 248 -4.23 -5.15 -12.03
CA PRO A 248 -5.29 -4.73 -11.11
C PRO A 248 -5.02 -3.32 -10.58
N MET A 249 -6.08 -2.65 -10.13
CA MET A 249 -5.97 -1.29 -9.61
C MET A 249 -6.78 -1.14 -8.31
N VAL A 250 -6.27 -0.32 -7.38
CA VAL A 250 -7.01 0.12 -6.20
C VAL A 250 -6.99 1.64 -6.14
N ILE A 251 -8.18 2.26 -5.99
CA ILE A 251 -8.29 3.69 -5.68
C ILE A 251 -8.54 3.87 -4.19
N LEU A 252 -7.81 4.80 -3.55
CA LEU A 252 -7.92 5.11 -2.13
C LEU A 252 -8.55 6.50 -1.96
N CYS A 253 -9.65 6.55 -1.22
CA CYS A 253 -10.43 7.74 -0.90
C CYS A 253 -10.11 8.19 0.52
N HIS A 254 -9.56 9.40 0.69
CA HIS A 254 -9.15 9.94 1.98
C HIS A 254 -10.32 10.47 2.83
N GLY A 255 -10.04 10.73 4.12
CA GLY A 255 -11.01 11.24 5.09
C GLY A 255 -11.37 12.72 4.89
N HIS A 256 -12.29 13.22 5.70
CA HIS A 256 -12.76 14.61 5.66
C HIS A 256 -11.62 15.59 5.96
N GLY A 257 -11.36 16.52 5.03
CA GLY A 257 -10.29 17.50 5.15
C GLY A 257 -8.88 16.91 5.10
N GLY A 258 -8.73 15.65 4.69
CA GLY A 258 -7.46 14.95 4.52
C GLY A 258 -6.66 15.40 3.31
N ASN A 259 -5.81 14.53 2.82
CA ASN A 259 -5.10 14.69 1.56
C ASN A 259 -4.87 13.30 0.91
N HIS A 260 -4.39 13.29 -0.33
CA HIS A 260 -4.20 12.07 -1.12
C HIS A 260 -3.48 10.93 -0.40
N ASN A 261 -2.56 11.21 0.52
CA ASN A 261 -1.81 10.17 1.23
C ASN A 261 -2.05 10.14 2.74
N GLU A 262 -3.07 10.87 3.25
CA GLU A 262 -3.34 10.98 4.68
C GLU A 262 -2.05 11.26 5.47
N TRP A 263 -1.34 12.35 5.07
CA TRP A 263 -0.05 12.79 5.63
C TRP A 263 1.01 11.67 5.72
N GLY A 264 1.04 10.78 4.74
CA GLY A 264 1.97 9.66 4.62
C GLY A 264 1.42 8.32 5.12
N GLY A 265 0.22 8.30 5.70
CA GLY A 265 -0.43 7.07 6.18
C GLY A 265 -0.73 6.08 5.06
N PHE A 266 -1.22 6.58 3.93
CA PHE A 266 -1.52 5.74 2.78
C PHE A 266 -0.27 5.31 1.99
N ASP A 267 0.87 5.96 2.17
CA ASP A 267 2.09 5.62 1.42
C ASP A 267 2.53 4.17 1.62
N LYS A 268 2.32 3.60 2.81
CA LYS A 268 2.63 2.19 3.07
C LYS A 268 1.67 1.26 2.33
N ILE A 269 0.39 1.60 2.26
CA ILE A 269 -0.62 0.82 1.54
C ILE A 269 -0.35 0.90 0.04
N THR A 270 -0.23 2.10 -0.53
CA THR A 270 -0.01 2.29 -1.98
C THR A 270 1.29 1.66 -2.46
N ASN A 271 2.39 1.85 -1.70
CA ASN A 271 3.67 1.20 -2.00
C ASN A 271 3.59 -0.32 -1.84
N GLY A 272 2.89 -0.82 -0.82
CA GLY A 272 2.68 -2.24 -0.60
C GLY A 272 1.90 -2.90 -1.75
N LEU A 273 0.78 -2.31 -2.16
CA LEU A 273 -0.02 -2.74 -3.30
C LEU A 273 0.81 -2.75 -4.59
N ALA A 274 1.55 -1.67 -4.86
CA ALA A 274 2.39 -1.57 -6.05
C ALA A 274 3.52 -2.60 -6.07
N ARG A 275 4.10 -2.95 -4.90
CA ARG A 275 5.07 -4.05 -4.77
C ARG A 275 4.48 -5.43 -5.04
N LYS A 276 3.17 -5.59 -4.87
CA LYS A 276 2.44 -6.82 -5.23
C LYS A 276 1.99 -6.84 -6.70
N GLY A 277 2.21 -5.78 -7.46
CA GLY A 277 1.83 -5.68 -8.87
C GLY A 277 0.45 -5.05 -9.10
N ILE A 278 -0.06 -4.28 -8.13
CA ILE A 278 -1.35 -3.59 -8.20
C ILE A 278 -1.09 -2.09 -8.37
N ILE A 279 -1.70 -1.43 -9.34
CA ILE A 279 -1.66 0.02 -9.47
C ILE A 279 -2.47 0.63 -8.32
N ALA A 280 -1.85 1.53 -7.54
CA ALA A 280 -2.56 2.24 -6.48
C ALA A 280 -2.75 3.71 -6.87
N VAL A 281 -3.96 4.24 -6.64
CA VAL A 281 -4.33 5.58 -7.06
C VAL A 281 -4.90 6.35 -5.88
N THR A 282 -4.42 7.56 -5.66
CA THR A 282 -4.95 8.49 -4.67
C THR A 282 -5.22 9.84 -5.31
N LEU A 283 -6.04 10.68 -4.66
CA LEU A 283 -6.42 11.98 -5.19
C LEU A 283 -6.63 12.99 -4.05
N ASP A 284 -6.55 14.28 -4.36
CA ASP A 284 -6.95 15.35 -3.45
C ASP A 284 -8.32 15.89 -3.86
N TYR A 285 -9.31 15.81 -2.95
CA TYR A 285 -10.63 16.38 -3.16
C TYR A 285 -10.61 17.92 -3.06
N PRO A 286 -11.67 18.62 -3.52
CA PRO A 286 -11.74 20.08 -3.44
C PRO A 286 -11.42 20.63 -2.05
N GLY A 287 -10.52 21.61 -1.98
CA GLY A 287 -10.07 22.22 -0.73
C GLY A 287 -9.20 21.35 0.16
N CYS A 288 -8.74 20.19 -0.33
CA CYS A 288 -7.88 19.24 0.38
C CYS A 288 -6.52 19.13 -0.30
N GLY A 289 -5.49 18.75 0.46
CA GLY A 289 -4.14 18.53 -0.04
C GLY A 289 -3.60 19.72 -0.83
N ILE A 290 -3.22 19.49 -2.10
CA ILE A 290 -2.75 20.54 -3.01
C ILE A 290 -3.84 21.06 -3.96
N SER A 291 -5.12 20.66 -3.78
CA SER A 291 -6.21 21.18 -4.59
C SER A 291 -6.31 22.71 -4.43
N ALA A 292 -6.29 23.42 -5.56
CA ALA A 292 -6.45 24.89 -5.58
C ALA A 292 -7.92 25.32 -5.46
N GLU A 293 -8.86 24.37 -5.37
CA GLU A 293 -10.29 24.64 -5.29
C GLU A 293 -10.74 24.99 -3.87
N SER A 294 -11.83 25.74 -3.74
CA SER A 294 -12.42 26.06 -2.43
C SER A 294 -13.01 24.81 -1.78
N PHE A 295 -12.91 24.73 -0.45
CA PHE A 295 -13.56 23.69 0.36
C PHE A 295 -15.10 23.72 0.22
N GLN A 296 -15.71 24.83 -0.21
CA GLN A 296 -17.13 24.89 -0.51
C GLN A 296 -17.58 23.88 -1.59
N LEU A 297 -16.64 23.44 -2.43
CA LEU A 297 -16.85 22.40 -3.44
C LEU A 297 -16.62 20.98 -2.93
N ASN A 298 -16.20 20.81 -1.66
CA ASN A 298 -15.98 19.50 -1.01
C ASN A 298 -17.33 18.86 -0.63
N THR A 299 -18.15 18.55 -1.63
CA THR A 299 -19.47 17.94 -1.47
C THR A 299 -19.43 16.47 -1.85
N MET A 300 -20.32 15.64 -1.32
CA MET A 300 -20.40 14.22 -1.70
C MET A 300 -20.61 14.03 -3.21
N THR A 301 -21.40 14.90 -3.81
CA THR A 301 -21.62 14.90 -5.27
C THR A 301 -20.32 15.10 -6.02
N ASN A 302 -19.50 16.10 -5.64
CA ASN A 302 -18.22 16.36 -6.32
C ASN A 302 -17.18 15.28 -6.00
N MET A 303 -17.06 14.86 -4.72
CA MET A 303 -16.07 13.84 -4.34
C MET A 303 -16.34 12.50 -5.03
N LYS A 304 -17.58 12.08 -5.16
CA LYS A 304 -17.94 10.88 -5.95
C LYS A 304 -17.59 11.05 -7.44
N ALA A 305 -17.90 12.21 -8.01
CA ALA A 305 -17.55 12.48 -9.40
C ALA A 305 -16.03 12.48 -9.62
N ASP A 306 -15.26 13.13 -8.74
CA ASP A 306 -13.80 13.16 -8.81
C ASP A 306 -13.19 11.76 -8.72
N THR A 307 -13.74 10.89 -7.86
CA THR A 307 -13.33 9.49 -7.76
C THR A 307 -13.56 8.77 -9.09
N LEU A 308 -14.74 8.94 -9.71
CA LEU A 308 -15.07 8.31 -10.99
C LEU A 308 -14.27 8.90 -12.16
N ASP A 309 -14.07 10.22 -12.20
CA ASP A 309 -13.25 10.88 -13.21
C ASP A 309 -11.79 10.39 -13.15
N THR A 310 -11.26 10.23 -11.94
CA THR A 310 -9.93 9.67 -11.69
C THR A 310 -9.86 8.21 -12.17
N LEU A 311 -10.81 7.36 -11.78
CA LEU A 311 -10.90 5.97 -12.25
C LEU A 311 -10.91 5.89 -13.78
N ASN A 312 -11.81 6.62 -14.41
CA ASN A 312 -11.96 6.63 -15.86
C ASN A 312 -10.68 7.10 -16.57
N TYR A 313 -10.00 8.10 -16.01
CA TYR A 313 -8.74 8.60 -16.55
C TYR A 313 -7.64 7.54 -16.46
N VAL A 314 -7.50 6.89 -15.30
CA VAL A 314 -6.45 5.87 -15.10
C VAL A 314 -6.73 4.64 -15.96
N LEU A 315 -7.95 4.14 -16.01
CA LEU A 315 -8.35 3.02 -16.88
C LEU A 315 -8.09 3.30 -18.37
N LYS A 316 -8.19 4.55 -18.78
CA LYS A 316 -7.96 4.94 -20.19
C LYS A 316 -6.48 5.13 -20.52
N ASN A 317 -5.66 5.62 -19.58
CA ASN A 317 -4.31 6.11 -19.88
C ASN A 317 -3.20 5.21 -19.30
N TYR A 318 -3.55 4.25 -18.44
CA TYR A 318 -2.65 3.26 -17.86
C TYR A 318 -3.22 1.87 -18.15
N SER A 319 -2.37 0.86 -18.11
CA SER A 319 -2.77 -0.53 -18.39
C SER A 319 -3.48 -1.17 -17.18
N ALA A 320 -4.48 -0.48 -16.64
CA ALA A 320 -5.29 -0.98 -15.55
C ALA A 320 -6.42 -1.90 -16.07
N ASP A 321 -6.68 -2.99 -15.34
CA ASP A 321 -7.75 -3.94 -15.63
C ASP A 321 -9.08 -3.43 -15.08
N LYS A 322 -10.00 -3.06 -15.99
CA LYS A 322 -11.32 -2.53 -15.63
C LYS A 322 -12.20 -3.53 -14.85
N ASP A 323 -11.95 -4.82 -14.99
CA ASP A 323 -12.71 -5.89 -14.33
C ASP A 323 -12.06 -6.29 -12.98
N ASN A 324 -10.95 -5.65 -12.61
CA ASN A 324 -10.14 -5.93 -11.42
C ASN A 324 -9.79 -4.65 -10.65
N VAL A 325 -10.81 -3.85 -10.35
CA VAL A 325 -10.67 -2.57 -9.64
C VAL A 325 -11.18 -2.70 -8.22
N GLY A 326 -10.30 -2.43 -7.24
CA GLY A 326 -10.67 -2.28 -5.84
C GLY A 326 -10.87 -0.81 -5.44
N ILE A 327 -11.64 -0.59 -4.39
CA ILE A 327 -11.78 0.71 -3.73
C ILE A 327 -11.53 0.59 -2.24
N PHE A 328 -10.74 1.51 -1.72
CA PHE A 328 -10.45 1.70 -0.30
C PHE A 328 -11.03 3.04 0.15
N GLY A 329 -11.79 3.06 1.23
CA GLY A 329 -12.36 4.29 1.77
C GLY A 329 -12.08 4.45 3.26
N TYR A 330 -11.42 5.55 3.65
CA TYR A 330 -11.19 5.90 5.04
C TYR A 330 -12.13 7.01 5.50
N SER A 331 -12.81 6.83 6.63
CA SER A 331 -13.70 7.85 7.24
C SER A 331 -14.74 8.37 6.22
N MET A 332 -14.70 9.64 5.84
CA MET A 332 -15.53 10.22 4.78
C MET A 332 -15.31 9.52 3.42
N GLY A 333 -14.09 9.06 3.13
CA GLY A 333 -13.81 8.22 1.95
C GLY A 333 -14.59 6.90 1.98
N GLY A 334 -14.82 6.33 3.17
CA GLY A 334 -15.69 5.19 3.37
C GLY A 334 -17.16 5.49 3.02
N ARG A 335 -17.66 6.68 3.39
CA ARG A 335 -19.00 7.15 2.98
C ARG A 335 -19.07 7.33 1.46
N ILE A 336 -18.07 7.95 0.83
CA ILE A 336 -17.98 8.07 -0.64
C ILE A 336 -18.11 6.68 -1.29
N THR A 337 -17.37 5.71 -0.77
CA THR A 337 -17.41 4.33 -1.25
C THR A 337 -18.81 3.73 -1.15
N LEU A 338 -19.44 3.80 0.03
CA LEU A 338 -20.80 3.29 0.24
C LEU A 338 -21.83 3.94 -0.70
N GLU A 339 -21.75 5.27 -0.90
CA GLU A 339 -22.65 5.97 -1.83
C GLU A 339 -22.42 5.57 -3.30
N LEU A 340 -21.18 5.34 -3.72
CA LEU A 340 -20.86 4.83 -5.06
C LEU A 340 -21.44 3.43 -5.28
N LEU A 341 -21.40 2.56 -4.26
CA LEU A 341 -22.01 1.23 -4.30
C LEU A 341 -23.54 1.31 -4.36
N ALA A 342 -24.15 2.10 -3.49
CA ALA A 342 -25.61 2.28 -3.43
C ALA A 342 -26.19 2.84 -4.74
N GLU A 343 -25.41 3.66 -5.45
CA GLU A 343 -25.79 4.27 -6.74
C GLU A 343 -25.35 3.44 -7.95
N GLU A 344 -24.75 2.24 -7.76
CA GLU A 344 -24.23 1.38 -8.84
C GLU A 344 -23.36 2.15 -9.86
N ARG A 345 -22.51 3.06 -9.37
CA ARG A 345 -21.74 3.95 -10.22
C ARG A 345 -20.54 3.30 -10.88
N PHE A 346 -20.02 2.23 -10.28
CA PHE A 346 -18.90 1.45 -10.76
C PHE A 346 -18.98 0.02 -10.19
N ASP A 347 -18.54 -0.98 -10.96
CA ASP A 347 -18.50 -2.38 -10.55
C ASP A 347 -17.15 -2.71 -9.95
N PHE A 348 -17.03 -2.58 -8.61
CA PHE A 348 -15.80 -2.85 -7.89
C PHE A 348 -15.62 -4.34 -7.61
N ALA A 349 -14.44 -4.87 -7.91
CA ALA A 349 -14.08 -6.26 -7.64
C ALA A 349 -13.82 -6.54 -6.13
N ALA A 350 -13.36 -5.53 -5.39
CA ALA A 350 -13.13 -5.63 -3.94
C ALA A 350 -13.32 -4.26 -3.26
N VAL A 351 -13.86 -4.26 -2.04
CA VAL A 351 -14.17 -3.04 -1.27
C VAL A 351 -13.56 -3.12 0.12
N GLU A 352 -12.84 -2.08 0.52
CA GLU A 352 -12.35 -1.94 1.88
C GLU A 352 -12.79 -0.61 2.49
N LEU A 353 -13.25 -0.68 3.74
CA LEU A 353 -13.74 0.45 4.51
C LEU A 353 -12.98 0.52 5.84
N VAL A 354 -12.34 1.63 6.10
CA VAL A 354 -11.69 1.91 7.39
C VAL A 354 -12.49 3.00 8.10
N ALA A 355 -13.12 2.68 9.21
CA ALA A 355 -14.00 3.58 9.97
C ALA A 355 -14.96 4.38 9.08
N PRO A 356 -15.83 3.74 8.28
CA PRO A 356 -16.70 4.46 7.34
C PRO A 356 -17.67 5.39 8.06
N ALA A 357 -17.70 6.66 7.66
CA ALA A 357 -18.59 7.70 8.23
C ALA A 357 -20.02 7.53 7.66
N GLU A 358 -20.64 6.41 7.99
CA GLU A 358 -21.97 6.01 7.45
C GLU A 358 -23.09 6.80 8.14
N ASP A 359 -23.10 6.85 9.46
CA ASP A 359 -24.18 7.45 10.25
C ASP A 359 -24.10 9.00 10.23
N THR A 360 -25.12 9.65 9.66
CA THR A 360 -25.18 11.11 9.61
C THR A 360 -25.41 11.73 10.99
N GLU A 361 -26.07 11.05 11.92
CA GLU A 361 -26.26 11.54 13.30
C GLU A 361 -24.94 11.54 14.08
N ASP A 362 -24.11 10.51 13.88
CA ASP A 362 -22.77 10.42 14.47
C ASP A 362 -21.84 11.52 13.91
N LEU A 363 -21.92 11.79 12.59
CA LEU A 363 -21.20 12.89 11.96
C LEU A 363 -21.52 14.26 12.55
N LYS A 364 -22.75 14.53 12.98
CA LYS A 364 -23.13 15.81 13.58
C LYS A 364 -22.34 16.12 14.83
N ASP A 365 -21.93 15.12 15.59
CA ASP A 365 -21.14 15.30 16.81
C ASP A 365 -19.75 15.89 16.49
N LEU A 366 -19.17 15.59 15.34
CA LEU A 366 -17.90 16.17 14.85
C LEU A 366 -18.04 17.66 14.49
N PHE A 367 -19.25 18.13 14.21
CA PHE A 367 -19.57 19.52 13.86
C PHE A 367 -20.26 20.27 15.01
N GLY A 368 -19.91 19.94 16.26
CA GLY A 368 -20.37 20.58 17.45
C GLY A 368 -21.72 20.09 17.97
N GLY A 369 -22.15 18.91 17.52
CA GLY A 369 -23.33 18.22 18.01
C GLY A 369 -24.65 18.66 17.38
N LYS A 370 -25.71 18.02 17.83
CA LYS A 370 -27.07 18.21 17.32
C LYS A 370 -27.59 19.65 17.46
N ASP A 371 -27.09 20.40 18.46
CA ASP A 371 -27.51 21.81 18.69
C ASP A 371 -26.80 22.75 17.69
N ASN A 372 -25.55 22.46 17.30
CA ASN A 372 -24.77 23.32 16.40
C ASN A 372 -25.05 23.05 14.93
N TRP A 373 -25.39 21.82 14.56
CA TRP A 373 -25.68 21.47 13.17
C TRP A 373 -26.74 22.35 12.50
N PRO A 374 -27.92 22.61 13.11
CA PRO A 374 -28.92 23.55 12.55
C PRO A 374 -28.40 24.97 12.41
N VAL A 375 -27.51 25.41 13.30
CA VAL A 375 -26.91 26.75 13.24
C VAL A 375 -26.01 26.90 12.05
N LEU A 376 -25.07 25.95 11.86
CA LEU A 376 -24.19 25.92 10.68
C LEU A 376 -25.00 25.82 9.38
N LYS A 377 -26.03 24.98 9.36
CA LYS A 377 -26.88 24.83 8.17
C LYS A 377 -27.62 26.13 7.86
N ALA A 378 -28.18 26.81 8.85
CA ALA A 378 -28.86 28.11 8.67
C ALA A 378 -27.87 29.19 8.17
N GLU A 379 -26.64 29.20 8.68
CA GLU A 379 -25.59 30.10 8.21
C GLU A 379 -25.23 29.79 6.72
N ALA A 380 -25.10 28.53 6.35
CA ALA A 380 -24.84 28.14 4.97
C ALA A 380 -26.02 28.50 4.01
N GLU A 381 -27.26 28.42 4.49
CA GLU A 381 -28.45 28.87 3.74
C GLU A 381 -28.46 30.38 3.50
N GLU A 382 -28.04 31.18 4.51
CA GLU A 382 -28.03 32.63 4.43
C GLU A 382 -26.86 33.20 3.64
N LYS A 383 -25.63 32.65 3.88
CA LYS A 383 -24.39 33.20 3.34
C LYS A 383 -23.80 32.40 2.14
N GLY A 384 -24.38 31.23 1.85
CA GLY A 384 -23.85 30.28 0.87
C GLY A 384 -22.93 29.21 1.47
N TYR A 385 -22.31 29.48 2.61
CA TYR A 385 -21.50 28.54 3.38
C TYR A 385 -21.49 28.89 4.86
N ALA A 386 -21.14 27.92 5.70
CA ALA A 386 -20.85 28.11 7.10
C ALA A 386 -19.35 27.91 7.37
N GLU A 387 -18.80 28.74 8.25
CA GLU A 387 -17.41 28.58 8.68
C GLU A 387 -17.33 27.57 9.83
N TRP A 388 -16.43 26.60 9.69
CA TRP A 388 -16.16 25.61 10.72
C TRP A 388 -14.67 25.43 10.94
N THR A 389 -14.28 25.25 12.19
CA THR A 389 -12.91 24.83 12.53
C THR A 389 -13.00 23.47 13.20
N THR A 390 -12.37 22.47 12.58
CA THR A 390 -12.35 21.11 13.09
C THR A 390 -11.59 21.04 14.42
N ILE A 391 -11.78 19.94 15.16
CA ILE A 391 -11.02 19.66 16.39
C ILE A 391 -9.50 19.59 16.14
N TYR A 392 -9.09 19.36 14.89
CA TYR A 392 -7.70 19.36 14.46
C TYR A 392 -7.17 20.72 13.99
N GLY A 393 -7.99 21.79 14.15
CA GLY A 393 -7.62 23.17 13.82
C GLY A 393 -7.72 23.53 12.33
N GLN A 394 -8.32 22.70 11.49
CA GLN A 394 -8.54 23.00 10.07
C GLN A 394 -9.74 23.95 9.93
N HIS A 395 -9.53 25.05 9.21
CA HIS A 395 -10.61 25.98 8.87
C HIS A 395 -11.27 25.55 7.55
N GLN A 396 -12.59 25.41 7.55
CA GLN A 396 -13.40 24.87 6.46
C GLN A 396 -14.62 25.74 6.20
N GLU A 397 -15.01 25.82 4.92
CA GLU A 397 -16.20 26.51 4.46
C GLU A 397 -17.21 25.46 3.96
N LEU A 398 -18.18 25.11 4.82
CA LEU A 398 -19.19 24.09 4.55
C LEU A 398 -20.33 24.70 3.73
N SER A 399 -20.42 24.35 2.46
CA SER A 399 -21.46 24.90 1.59
C SER A 399 -22.84 24.33 1.89
N LYS A 400 -23.91 25.05 1.44
CA LYS A 400 -25.28 24.54 1.49
C LYS A 400 -25.42 23.15 0.83
N ALA A 401 -24.72 22.92 -0.29
CA ALA A 401 -24.73 21.64 -0.98
C ALA A 401 -24.07 20.52 -0.15
N TRP A 402 -23.06 20.84 0.65
CA TRP A 402 -22.43 19.90 1.56
C TRP A 402 -23.43 19.31 2.57
N PHE A 403 -24.25 20.16 3.21
CA PHE A 403 -25.29 19.69 4.13
C PHE A 403 -26.37 18.86 3.42
N ALA A 404 -26.82 19.33 2.25
CA ALA A 404 -27.86 18.63 1.50
C ALA A 404 -27.43 17.24 1.02
N ASP A 405 -26.17 17.11 0.60
CA ASP A 405 -25.61 15.84 0.17
C ASP A 405 -25.50 14.82 1.31
N LEU A 406 -25.04 15.26 2.50
CA LEU A 406 -24.95 14.37 3.67
C LEU A 406 -26.31 13.91 4.19
N GLU A 407 -27.33 14.75 4.08
CA GLU A 407 -28.70 14.41 4.49
C GLU A 407 -29.45 13.52 3.48
N LYS A 408 -28.91 13.33 2.28
CA LYS A 408 -29.53 12.47 1.25
C LYS A 408 -29.65 11.01 1.73
N TYR A 409 -28.63 10.53 2.45
CA TYR A 409 -28.60 9.21 3.07
C TYR A 409 -28.47 9.40 4.58
N ALA A 410 -29.50 10.01 5.20
CA ALA A 410 -29.51 10.21 6.66
C ALA A 410 -29.54 8.90 7.42
N ASP A 411 -30.21 7.88 6.86
CA ASP A 411 -30.32 6.54 7.42
C ASP A 411 -30.23 5.50 6.30
N GLY A 412 -29.64 4.34 6.58
CA GLY A 412 -29.69 3.16 5.72
C GLY A 412 -28.78 3.18 4.50
N LEU A 413 -27.66 3.88 4.56
CA LEU A 413 -26.68 3.89 3.48
C LEU A 413 -26.00 2.52 3.32
N ALA A 414 -25.67 1.84 4.43
CA ALA A 414 -25.07 0.50 4.39
C ALA A 414 -26.01 -0.53 3.77
N GLU A 415 -27.31 -0.49 4.11
CA GLU A 415 -28.35 -1.35 3.52
C GLU A 415 -28.52 -1.07 2.01
N ALA A 416 -28.48 0.20 1.61
CA ALA A 416 -28.56 0.58 0.21
C ALA A 416 -27.34 0.07 -0.59
N ALA A 417 -26.15 0.17 -0.02
CA ALA A 417 -24.91 -0.37 -0.59
C ALA A 417 -24.94 -1.91 -0.69
N ALA A 418 -25.32 -2.60 0.40
CA ALA A 418 -25.39 -4.06 0.46
C ALA A 418 -26.44 -4.65 -0.50
N ALA A 419 -27.51 -3.90 -0.79
CA ALA A 419 -28.50 -4.30 -1.78
C ALA A 419 -27.96 -4.35 -3.20
N LYS A 420 -26.83 -3.68 -3.47
CA LYS A 420 -26.23 -3.51 -4.79
C LYS A 420 -24.88 -4.18 -4.94
N TYR A 421 -24.14 -4.30 -3.85
CA TYR A 421 -22.82 -4.91 -3.84
C TYR A 421 -22.78 -6.16 -2.96
N THR A 422 -22.40 -7.29 -3.56
CA THR A 422 -22.30 -8.60 -2.90
C THR A 422 -20.89 -9.21 -3.07
N GLY A 423 -19.95 -8.43 -3.57
CA GLY A 423 -18.56 -8.83 -3.75
C GLY A 423 -17.78 -8.88 -2.42
N PRO A 424 -16.49 -9.24 -2.48
CA PRO A 424 -15.63 -9.29 -1.30
C PRO A 424 -15.49 -7.91 -0.64
N SER A 425 -15.71 -7.84 0.67
CA SER A 425 -15.52 -6.62 1.44
C SER A 425 -14.80 -6.85 2.76
N LEU A 426 -14.01 -5.85 3.17
CA LEU A 426 -13.32 -5.78 4.45
C LEU A 426 -13.70 -4.49 5.17
N VAL A 427 -14.01 -4.58 6.45
CA VAL A 427 -14.20 -3.41 7.32
C VAL A 427 -13.15 -3.45 8.42
N ILE A 428 -12.40 -2.36 8.56
CA ILE A 428 -11.41 -2.17 9.63
C ILE A 428 -11.92 -1.08 10.56
N TYR A 429 -11.94 -1.34 11.88
CA TYR A 429 -12.30 -0.34 12.87
C TYR A 429 -11.59 -0.55 14.20
N ALA A 430 -11.45 0.53 14.98
CA ALA A 430 -10.82 0.56 16.28
C ALA A 430 -11.86 0.69 17.40
N THR A 431 -11.62 0.07 18.55
CA THR A 431 -12.54 0.14 19.71
C THR A 431 -12.54 1.50 20.41
N ASN A 432 -11.50 2.30 20.21
CA ASN A 432 -11.35 3.62 20.81
C ASN A 432 -11.55 4.76 19.80
N ASP A 433 -12.16 4.49 18.64
CA ASP A 433 -12.45 5.50 17.64
C ASP A 433 -13.43 6.54 18.23
N GLU A 434 -12.96 7.78 18.33
CA GLU A 434 -13.71 8.91 18.88
C GLU A 434 -14.45 9.73 17.82
N ALA A 435 -14.20 9.50 16.55
CA ALA A 435 -14.81 10.25 15.44
C ALA A 435 -15.90 9.46 14.73
N VAL A 436 -15.66 8.17 14.46
CA VAL A 436 -16.69 7.25 13.96
C VAL A 436 -16.88 6.15 14.99
N HIS A 437 -18.02 6.19 15.67
CA HIS A 437 -18.25 5.24 16.75
C HIS A 437 -18.11 3.80 16.29
N PRO A 438 -17.37 2.92 17.03
CA PRO A 438 -17.13 1.54 16.62
C PRO A 438 -18.38 0.74 16.26
N ALA A 439 -19.51 1.05 16.90
CA ALA A 439 -20.79 0.40 16.60
C ALA A 439 -21.30 0.69 15.19
N VAL A 440 -21.01 1.89 14.64
CA VAL A 440 -21.36 2.26 13.25
C VAL A 440 -20.59 1.35 12.28
N SER A 441 -19.26 1.26 12.41
CA SER A 441 -18.44 0.41 11.58
C SER A 441 -18.78 -1.08 11.70
N ALA A 442 -19.12 -1.54 12.92
CA ALA A 442 -19.57 -2.91 13.15
C ALA A 442 -20.91 -3.20 12.46
N ALA A 443 -21.86 -2.26 12.51
CA ALA A 443 -23.15 -2.38 11.82
C ALA A 443 -23.00 -2.40 10.30
N VAL A 444 -22.12 -1.56 9.75
CA VAL A 444 -21.75 -1.60 8.31
C VAL A 444 -21.19 -2.97 7.93
N ALA A 445 -20.27 -3.51 8.72
CA ALA A 445 -19.67 -4.81 8.45
C ALA A 445 -20.71 -5.94 8.48
N GLU A 446 -21.61 -5.93 9.46
CA GLU A 446 -22.70 -6.92 9.57
C GLU A 446 -23.66 -6.82 8.37
N THR A 447 -24.08 -5.60 8.03
CA THR A 447 -25.02 -5.32 6.94
C THR A 447 -24.47 -5.74 5.60
N MET A 448 -23.18 -5.46 5.33
CA MET A 448 -22.51 -5.84 4.09
C MET A 448 -22.00 -7.29 4.06
N GLY A 449 -22.04 -8.02 5.19
CA GLY A 449 -21.44 -9.34 5.30
C GLY A 449 -19.92 -9.34 5.12
N SER A 450 -19.27 -8.27 5.54
CA SER A 450 -17.84 -8.03 5.34
C SER A 450 -16.96 -8.87 6.27
N GLN A 451 -15.73 -9.16 5.83
CA GLN A 451 -14.65 -9.53 6.75
C GLN A 451 -14.39 -8.37 7.72
N VAL A 452 -13.92 -8.68 8.92
CA VAL A 452 -13.64 -7.64 9.93
C VAL A 452 -12.23 -7.78 10.46
N LEU A 453 -11.50 -6.66 10.50
CA LEU A 453 -10.28 -6.50 11.30
C LEU A 453 -10.53 -5.43 12.36
N ASN A 454 -10.28 -5.78 13.62
CA ASN A 454 -10.44 -4.87 14.74
C ASN A 454 -9.08 -4.49 15.34
N THR A 455 -8.79 -3.18 15.42
CA THR A 455 -7.58 -2.64 16.03
C THR A 455 -7.90 -2.17 17.45
N TYR A 456 -7.69 -3.00 18.44
CA TYR A 456 -8.20 -2.82 19.80
C TYR A 456 -7.69 -1.59 20.57
N ALA A 457 -6.65 -0.92 20.12
CA ALA A 457 -5.99 0.13 20.91
C ALA A 457 -5.89 1.50 20.21
N ASP A 458 -6.47 1.66 19.02
CA ASP A 458 -6.33 2.88 18.24
C ASP A 458 -7.56 3.77 18.32
N GLY A 459 -7.36 5.09 18.09
CA GLY A 459 -8.41 6.05 17.82
C GLY A 459 -8.65 6.19 16.33
N HIS A 460 -9.33 7.27 15.92
CA HIS A 460 -9.68 7.52 14.51
C HIS A 460 -8.47 7.68 13.55
N SER A 461 -7.27 7.86 14.08
CA SER A 461 -6.07 8.04 13.27
C SER A 461 -5.59 6.77 12.56
N TYR A 462 -5.92 5.60 13.05
CA TYR A 462 -5.46 4.30 12.55
C TYR A 462 -3.94 4.24 12.33
N SER A 463 -3.19 4.96 13.15
CA SER A 463 -1.74 5.19 13.01
C SER A 463 -1.29 5.69 11.63
N PHE A 464 -2.19 6.24 10.81
CA PHE A 464 -1.80 6.93 9.59
C PHE A 464 -0.90 8.13 9.90
N TYR A 465 -1.13 8.79 11.05
CA TYR A 465 -0.34 9.92 11.55
C TYR A 465 0.61 9.54 12.69
N GLY A 466 0.63 8.27 13.09
CA GLY A 466 1.33 7.80 14.26
C GLY A 466 2.43 6.79 13.95
N SER A 467 2.95 6.19 15.01
CA SER A 467 4.08 5.25 14.95
C SER A 467 3.81 3.94 15.68
N ASP A 468 2.54 3.61 16.03
CA ASP A 468 2.26 2.32 16.65
C ASP A 468 2.48 1.17 15.65
N PRO A 469 3.52 0.34 15.84
CA PRO A 469 3.86 -0.69 14.87
C PRO A 469 2.79 -1.77 14.72
N HIS A 470 2.01 -2.02 15.77
CA HIS A 470 0.96 -3.04 15.75
C HIS A 470 -0.20 -2.60 14.86
N THR A 471 -0.71 -1.39 15.05
CA THR A 471 -1.79 -0.85 14.24
C THR A 471 -1.35 -0.65 12.80
N ILE A 472 -0.15 -0.11 12.57
CA ILE A 472 0.42 0.01 11.22
C ILE A 472 0.47 -1.36 10.54
N SER A 473 0.95 -2.41 11.22
CA SER A 473 1.00 -3.75 10.65
C SER A 473 -0.40 -4.32 10.38
N THR A 474 -1.34 -4.13 11.30
CA THR A 474 -2.70 -4.66 11.18
C THR A 474 -3.48 -3.96 10.07
N VAL A 475 -3.50 -2.63 10.04
CA VAL A 475 -4.23 -1.86 9.03
C VAL A 475 -3.55 -2.00 7.68
N ASN A 476 -2.29 -1.56 7.56
CA ASN A 476 -1.61 -1.57 6.26
C ASN A 476 -1.38 -2.99 5.73
N GLY A 477 -0.97 -3.93 6.61
CA GLY A 477 -0.79 -5.33 6.24
C GLY A 477 -2.10 -6.00 5.86
N GLY A 478 -3.18 -5.72 6.58
CA GLY A 478 -4.54 -6.21 6.31
C GLY A 478 -5.04 -5.73 4.94
N SER A 479 -4.94 -4.43 4.66
CA SER A 479 -5.32 -3.82 3.39
C SER A 479 -4.55 -4.42 2.21
N ILE A 480 -3.22 -4.50 2.32
CA ILE A 480 -2.37 -5.09 1.27
C ILE A 480 -2.72 -6.56 1.04
N SER A 481 -2.90 -7.34 2.11
CA SER A 481 -3.24 -8.76 2.01
C SER A 481 -4.62 -8.96 1.39
N PHE A 482 -5.62 -8.21 1.84
CA PHE A 482 -6.99 -8.29 1.31
C PHE A 482 -7.02 -8.03 -0.21
N PHE A 483 -6.50 -6.91 -0.67
CA PHE A 483 -6.51 -6.61 -2.11
C PHE A 483 -5.62 -7.57 -2.92
N THR A 484 -4.50 -8.04 -2.36
CA THR A 484 -3.65 -9.04 -3.04
C THR A 484 -4.41 -10.35 -3.24
N GLU A 485 -5.11 -10.82 -2.20
CA GLU A 485 -5.93 -12.03 -2.29
C GLU A 485 -7.08 -11.87 -3.28
N GLN A 486 -7.85 -10.78 -3.16
CA GLN A 486 -9.05 -10.59 -3.96
C GLN A 486 -8.76 -10.27 -5.43
N LEU A 487 -7.72 -9.49 -5.72
CA LEU A 487 -7.44 -9.02 -7.08
C LEU A 487 -6.41 -9.86 -7.83
N LEU A 488 -5.54 -10.59 -7.14
CA LEU A 488 -4.51 -11.44 -7.76
C LEU A 488 -4.74 -12.93 -7.53
N GLY A 489 -5.65 -13.32 -6.62
CA GLY A 489 -5.91 -14.72 -6.27
C GLY A 489 -4.72 -15.40 -5.60
N LYS A 490 -3.92 -14.67 -4.83
CA LYS A 490 -2.65 -15.14 -4.22
C LYS A 490 -2.69 -15.10 -2.70
#